data_4f27800af97e98aed0f739786055e3ab
#
_entry.id   4f27800af97e98aed0f739786055e3ab
#
_cell.length_a   1.000
_cell.length_b   1.000
_cell.length_c   1.000
_cell.angle_alpha   90.00
_cell.angle_beta   90.00
_cell.angle_gamma   90.00
#
_symmetry.space_group_name_H-M   'P 1'
#
loop_
_entity.id
_entity.type
_entity.pdbx_description
1 polymer ?
#
loop_
_entity_poly.entity_id
_entity_poly.type
_entity_poly.pdbx_seq_one_letter_code
_entity_poly.pdbx_strand_id
1 'polypeptide(L)'
;MSRARVTLSGLLAIVLSGTLTSAVMTKEPAAKTSDATATAEKVDAISKTAPTWTLQYQFRQGESLHFHAKSESTMRVSAREVRQTLREKRETFKHYQVVSVNKDGSAVLEPVIDRAIMQARSDDDEAIIWDSRSKETVPKRFQPVAETVGSPKVRVRYKSNGEVEEVLAIDGKKEDLNPDTSSYGFLVRLPDEPVAVGDTWSDDFVVQVSPEPDLSRKLKKDVDIRRTYTLTKVENGVAKITFSTSVKKPIRNPIIEAQLISRSLTGSVDFELKRGLILKWSSLGSGQVFEPYGASTLLESSLASVERFATKSEAFRKPVASNQPPSVASEPGRPGVALPPGQRKF
;
A
#
# COMPACT_ATOMS: atom_id res chain seq x y z
N MET A 1 -22.78 -12.58 -40.36
CA MET A 1 -21.64 -12.96 -39.49
C MET A 1 -21.65 -12.07 -38.27
N SER A 2 -22.25 -12.58 -37.19
CA SER A 2 -22.43 -11.83 -35.92
C SER A 2 -21.11 -11.84 -35.15
N ARG A 3 -20.48 -10.68 -34.96
CA ARG A 3 -19.32 -10.53 -34.09
C ARG A 3 -19.81 -10.54 -32.66
N ALA A 4 -19.57 -11.64 -31.95
CA ALA A 4 -19.75 -11.70 -30.52
C ALA A 4 -18.77 -10.70 -29.86
N ARG A 5 -19.30 -9.58 -29.38
CA ARG A 5 -18.58 -8.68 -28.48
C ARG A 5 -18.47 -9.40 -27.12
N VAL A 6 -17.34 -10.02 -26.86
CA VAL A 6 -16.99 -10.47 -25.52
C VAL A 6 -16.81 -9.22 -24.67
N THR A 7 -17.77 -8.91 -23.84
CA THR A 7 -17.70 -7.80 -22.89
C THR A 7 -16.74 -8.21 -21.76
N LEU A 8 -15.49 -7.77 -21.83
CA LEU A 8 -14.47 -7.89 -20.78
C LEU A 8 -14.83 -7.03 -19.53
N SER A 9 -15.95 -6.33 -19.56
CA SER A 9 -16.39 -5.42 -18.50
C SER A 9 -16.58 -6.08 -17.12
N GLY A 10 -16.74 -7.41 -17.07
CA GLY A 10 -16.83 -8.15 -15.81
C GLY A 10 -15.49 -8.38 -15.09
N LEU A 11 -14.39 -8.37 -15.83
CA LEU A 11 -13.05 -8.71 -15.29
C LEU A 11 -12.35 -7.52 -14.61
N LEU A 12 -12.67 -6.31 -15.00
CA LEU A 12 -12.00 -5.10 -14.48
C LEU A 12 -12.48 -4.69 -13.07
N ALA A 13 -13.65 -5.15 -12.64
CA ALA A 13 -14.23 -4.84 -11.32
C ALA A 13 -13.55 -5.57 -10.14
N ILE A 14 -12.66 -6.50 -10.44
CA ILE A 14 -12.20 -7.56 -9.53
C ILE A 14 -11.05 -7.15 -8.62
N VAL A 15 -10.21 -6.19 -9.02
CA VAL A 15 -8.94 -5.91 -8.32
C VAL A 15 -9.09 -4.87 -7.19
N LEU A 16 -10.25 -4.22 -7.07
CA LEU A 16 -10.44 -3.06 -6.18
C LEU A 16 -11.30 -3.29 -4.94
N SER A 17 -11.93 -4.46 -4.81
CA SER A 17 -12.72 -4.78 -3.61
C SER A 17 -11.92 -5.69 -2.67
N GLY A 18 -10.98 -5.12 -1.93
CA GLY A 18 -10.47 -5.73 -0.70
C GLY A 18 -11.57 -5.75 0.36
N THR A 19 -12.49 -6.72 0.30
CA THR A 19 -13.47 -6.97 1.35
C THR A 19 -13.12 -8.24 2.12
N LEU A 20 -13.06 -8.08 3.34
CA LEU A 20 -12.98 -8.78 4.61
C LEU A 20 -13.71 -10.14 4.69
N THR A 21 -13.02 -11.23 5.01
CA THR A 21 -13.59 -12.36 5.75
C THR A 21 -12.51 -13.22 6.43
N SER A 22 -12.75 -13.60 7.67
CA SER A 22 -11.80 -14.14 8.65
C SER A 22 -11.69 -15.66 8.68
N ALA A 23 -10.51 -16.16 9.02
CA ALA A 23 -10.32 -17.47 9.66
C ALA A 23 -9.10 -17.43 10.59
N VAL A 24 -9.29 -17.89 11.81
CA VAL A 24 -8.30 -17.98 12.90
C VAL A 24 -7.55 -19.29 12.78
N MET A 25 -6.21 -19.29 12.87
CA MET A 25 -5.42 -20.47 13.23
C MET A 25 -4.25 -20.11 14.14
N THR A 26 -4.16 -20.86 15.20
CA THR A 26 -3.16 -20.86 16.28
C THR A 26 -1.78 -21.28 15.79
N LYS A 27 -0.75 -20.64 16.33
CA LYS A 27 0.66 -20.84 16.02
C LYS A 27 1.31 -21.74 17.07
N GLU A 28 1.97 -22.80 16.61
CA GLU A 28 2.81 -23.69 17.41
C GLU A 28 4.29 -23.28 17.24
N PRO A 29 5.16 -23.40 18.29
CA PRO A 29 6.51 -22.85 18.25
C PRO A 29 7.52 -23.83 17.65
N ALA A 30 8.42 -23.37 16.78
CA ALA A 30 9.50 -24.14 16.20
C ALA A 30 10.80 -24.02 16.99
N ALA A 31 11.50 -25.15 17.06
CA ALA A 31 12.68 -25.46 17.84
C ALA A 31 13.96 -24.77 17.36
N LYS A 32 14.89 -24.56 18.32
CA LYS A 32 16.25 -24.08 18.15
C LYS A 32 17.15 -25.17 17.53
N THR A 33 18.08 -24.76 16.65
CA THR A 33 19.26 -25.56 16.34
C THR A 33 20.51 -24.67 16.42
N SER A 34 21.53 -25.22 17.09
CA SER A 34 22.78 -24.59 17.53
C SER A 34 23.93 -24.77 16.54
N ASP A 35 24.95 -23.93 16.79
CA ASP A 35 26.39 -24.08 16.59
C ASP A 35 27.02 -24.13 15.18
N ALA A 36 27.83 -23.09 14.93
CA ALA A 36 29.15 -23.24 14.31
C ALA A 36 30.09 -22.14 14.82
N THR A 37 31.09 -22.55 15.58
CA THR A 37 32.21 -21.77 16.10
C THR A 37 33.17 -21.41 14.95
N ALA A 38 33.41 -20.12 14.71
CA ALA A 38 34.53 -19.65 13.90
C ALA A 38 35.35 -18.65 14.72
N THR A 39 36.59 -18.99 14.94
CA THR A 39 37.61 -18.22 15.62
C THR A 39 37.93 -16.96 14.83
N ALA A 40 37.65 -15.78 15.39
CA ALA A 40 38.00 -14.50 14.81
C ALA A 40 39.22 -13.91 15.52
N GLU A 41 40.25 -13.60 14.75
CA GLU A 41 41.42 -12.85 15.17
C GLU A 41 41.02 -11.46 15.66
N LYS A 42 41.63 -11.09 16.78
CA LYS A 42 41.40 -9.82 17.49
C LYS A 42 42.19 -8.73 16.76
N VAL A 43 41.55 -7.94 15.96
CA VAL A 43 42.03 -6.68 15.47
C VAL A 43 41.46 -5.59 16.37
N ASP A 44 42.29 -4.99 17.22
CA ASP A 44 41.95 -3.81 18.03
C ASP A 44 41.73 -2.61 17.10
N ALA A 45 40.55 -2.49 16.50
CA ALA A 45 40.10 -1.25 15.90
C ALA A 45 39.30 -0.51 16.95
N ILE A 46 39.71 0.72 17.28
CA ILE A 46 38.94 1.68 18.07
C ILE A 46 37.60 1.90 17.33
N SER A 47 36.62 1.08 17.66
CA SER A 47 35.25 1.16 17.11
C SER A 47 34.59 2.40 17.72
N LYS A 48 34.64 3.53 16.99
CA LYS A 48 33.68 4.60 17.21
C LYS A 48 32.30 3.98 16.99
N THR A 49 31.63 3.61 18.07
CA THR A 49 30.25 3.05 18.00
C THR A 49 29.41 4.04 17.22
N ALA A 50 28.90 3.62 16.07
CA ALA A 50 28.01 4.45 15.25
C ALA A 50 26.81 4.90 16.11
N PRO A 51 26.36 6.15 15.98
CA PRO A 51 25.20 6.60 16.74
C PRO A 51 23.98 5.74 16.40
N THR A 52 23.23 5.33 17.42
CA THR A 52 22.01 4.56 17.29
C THR A 52 20.80 5.39 17.71
N TRP A 53 19.62 5.06 17.15
CA TRP A 53 18.37 5.75 17.41
C TRP A 53 17.28 4.74 17.78
N THR A 54 16.54 5.06 18.83
CA THR A 54 15.31 4.36 19.17
C THR A 54 14.17 4.96 18.35
N LEU A 55 13.50 4.13 17.54
CA LEU A 55 12.36 4.53 16.73
C LEU A 55 11.10 4.00 17.41
N GLN A 56 10.27 4.89 17.95
CA GLN A 56 9.02 4.51 18.64
C GLN A 56 7.94 5.55 18.43
N TYR A 57 6.70 5.10 18.25
CA TYR A 57 5.54 5.99 18.26
C TYR A 57 5.29 6.54 19.68
N GLN A 58 4.91 7.81 19.73
CA GLN A 58 4.57 8.50 20.98
C GLN A 58 3.15 9.03 20.90
N PHE A 59 2.20 8.18 21.24
CA PHE A 59 0.80 8.53 21.20
C PHE A 59 0.39 9.34 22.44
N ARG A 60 -0.57 10.26 22.26
CA ARG A 60 -1.19 11.00 23.34
C ARG A 60 -2.70 10.78 23.30
N GLN A 61 -3.27 10.33 24.42
CA GLN A 61 -4.71 10.08 24.49
C GLN A 61 -5.50 11.35 24.15
N GLY A 62 -6.54 11.20 23.33
CA GLY A 62 -7.38 12.31 22.84
C GLY A 62 -6.80 13.06 21.65
N GLU A 63 -5.55 12.80 21.23
CA GLU A 63 -4.95 13.42 20.04
C GLU A 63 -5.58 12.85 18.76
N SER A 64 -5.77 13.71 17.76
CA SER A 64 -6.17 13.32 16.41
C SER A 64 -5.00 13.56 15.45
N LEU A 65 -4.46 12.51 14.88
CA LEU A 65 -3.35 12.55 13.93
C LEU A 65 -3.91 12.63 12.50
N HIS A 66 -3.83 13.80 11.88
CA HIS A 66 -4.40 14.04 10.54
C HIS A 66 -3.39 13.74 9.43
N PHE A 67 -3.87 13.10 8.37
CA PHE A 67 -3.09 12.75 7.19
C PHE A 67 -3.83 13.08 5.91
N HIS A 68 -3.06 13.43 4.89
CA HIS A 68 -3.51 13.63 3.53
C HIS A 68 -2.79 12.63 2.63
N ALA A 69 -3.54 11.73 2.00
CA ALA A 69 -3.03 10.70 1.11
C ALA A 69 -3.49 10.94 -0.32
N LYS A 70 -2.57 10.76 -1.27
CA LYS A 70 -2.84 10.74 -2.71
C LYS A 70 -2.31 9.45 -3.29
N SER A 71 -3.09 8.81 -4.14
CA SER A 71 -2.63 7.66 -4.91
C SER A 71 -3.12 7.74 -6.35
N GLU A 72 -2.27 7.30 -7.26
CA GLU A 72 -2.58 7.12 -8.67
C GLU A 72 -2.25 5.70 -9.07
N SER A 73 -3.16 5.04 -9.75
CA SER A 73 -2.93 3.71 -10.29
C SER A 73 -3.34 3.64 -11.76
N THR A 74 -2.60 2.84 -12.50
CA THR A 74 -2.94 2.47 -13.86
C THR A 74 -2.90 0.96 -13.95
N MET A 75 -3.97 0.38 -14.47
CA MET A 75 -4.08 -1.03 -14.79
C MET A 75 -4.38 -1.16 -16.27
N ARG A 76 -3.63 -2.00 -16.98
CA ARG A 76 -3.84 -2.30 -18.38
C ARG A 76 -3.94 -3.79 -18.57
N VAL A 77 -5.02 -4.23 -19.22
CA VAL A 77 -5.22 -5.62 -19.63
C VAL A 77 -5.20 -5.66 -21.14
N SER A 78 -4.34 -6.50 -21.69
CA SER A 78 -4.26 -6.77 -23.12
C SER A 78 -4.64 -8.23 -23.38
N ALA A 79 -5.50 -8.48 -24.37
CA ALA A 79 -5.91 -9.81 -24.77
C ALA A 79 -6.02 -9.83 -26.31
N ARG A 80 -5.09 -10.49 -27.00
CA ARG A 80 -4.98 -10.45 -28.47
C ARG A 80 -4.91 -9.02 -28.98
N GLU A 81 -5.92 -8.58 -29.76
CA GLU A 81 -6.01 -7.21 -30.34
C GLU A 81 -6.75 -6.22 -29.44
N VAL A 82 -7.34 -6.70 -28.33
CA VAL A 82 -8.10 -5.84 -27.41
C VAL A 82 -7.21 -5.38 -26.28
N ARG A 83 -7.23 -4.09 -26.00
CA ARG A 83 -6.56 -3.50 -24.83
C ARG A 83 -7.57 -2.65 -24.07
N GLN A 84 -7.57 -2.80 -22.76
CA GLN A 84 -8.33 -1.98 -21.84
C GLN A 84 -7.41 -1.37 -20.79
N THR A 85 -7.61 -0.09 -20.50
CA THR A 85 -6.82 0.62 -19.50
C THR A 85 -7.77 1.26 -18.48
N LEU A 86 -7.52 1.02 -17.20
CA LEU A 86 -8.18 1.72 -16.10
C LEU A 86 -7.16 2.62 -15.41
N ARG A 87 -7.48 3.89 -15.26
CA ARG A 87 -6.71 4.85 -14.47
C ARG A 87 -7.55 5.34 -13.31
N GLU A 88 -6.97 5.32 -12.14
CA GLU A 88 -7.63 5.80 -10.94
C GLU A 88 -6.76 6.79 -10.19
N LYS A 89 -7.40 7.82 -9.66
CA LYS A 89 -6.81 8.77 -8.72
C LYS A 89 -7.67 8.81 -7.48
N ARG A 90 -7.01 8.75 -6.35
CA ARG A 90 -7.65 8.86 -5.04
C ARG A 90 -6.94 9.90 -4.21
N GLU A 91 -7.71 10.78 -3.62
CA GLU A 91 -7.24 11.73 -2.63
C GLU A 91 -8.10 11.57 -1.38
N THR A 92 -7.46 11.29 -0.23
CA THR A 92 -8.17 11.08 1.03
C THR A 92 -7.57 11.95 2.12
N PHE A 93 -8.45 12.58 2.88
CA PHE A 93 -8.13 13.21 4.14
C PHE A 93 -8.66 12.30 5.24
N LYS A 94 -7.81 11.92 6.16
CA LYS A 94 -8.13 10.99 7.23
C LYS A 94 -7.46 11.41 8.53
N HIS A 95 -7.99 10.92 9.62
CA HIS A 95 -7.30 11.03 10.90
C HIS A 95 -7.36 9.71 11.67
N TYR A 96 -6.41 9.57 12.58
CA TYR A 96 -6.40 8.51 13.58
C TYR A 96 -6.67 9.15 14.93
N GLN A 97 -7.84 8.84 15.51
CA GLN A 97 -8.16 9.27 16.86
C GLN A 97 -7.47 8.35 17.86
N VAL A 98 -6.62 8.88 18.72
CA VAL A 98 -6.01 8.12 19.82
C VAL A 98 -7.02 7.99 20.95
N VAL A 99 -7.65 6.82 21.07
CA VAL A 99 -8.72 6.57 22.05
C VAL A 99 -8.13 6.35 23.45
N SER A 100 -7.09 5.54 23.56
CA SER A 100 -6.41 5.26 24.81
C SER A 100 -4.93 4.97 24.60
N VAL A 101 -4.13 5.20 25.62
CA VAL A 101 -2.69 4.89 25.66
C VAL A 101 -2.41 4.14 26.95
N ASN A 102 -1.72 3.01 26.87
CA ASN A 102 -1.30 2.20 27.99
C ASN A 102 0.07 2.66 28.53
N LYS A 103 0.45 2.16 29.71
CA LYS A 103 1.74 2.50 30.36
C LYS A 103 2.97 2.03 29.58
N ASP A 104 2.82 0.97 28.78
CA ASP A 104 3.86 0.42 27.89
C ASP A 104 4.01 1.16 26.56
N GLY A 105 3.22 2.24 26.36
CA GLY A 105 3.21 3.02 25.13
C GLY A 105 2.33 2.44 24.02
N SER A 106 1.69 1.28 24.22
CA SER A 106 0.69 0.78 23.28
C SER A 106 -0.55 1.67 23.28
N ALA A 107 -1.23 1.78 22.13
CA ALA A 107 -2.37 2.67 21.99
C ALA A 107 -3.47 2.05 21.14
N VAL A 108 -4.71 2.45 21.43
CA VAL A 108 -5.87 2.12 20.61
C VAL A 108 -6.20 3.32 19.71
N LEU A 109 -6.18 3.09 18.40
CA LEU A 109 -6.49 4.11 17.39
C LEU A 109 -7.76 3.77 16.63
N GLU A 110 -8.57 4.79 16.35
CA GLU A 110 -9.71 4.74 15.45
C GLU A 110 -9.37 5.47 14.13
N PRO A 111 -9.24 4.75 13.01
CA PRO A 111 -9.09 5.39 11.70
C PRO A 111 -10.43 5.93 11.20
N VAL A 112 -10.44 7.17 10.73
CA VAL A 112 -11.60 7.84 10.14
C VAL A 112 -11.21 8.51 8.84
N ILE A 113 -11.98 8.31 7.78
CA ILE A 113 -11.85 9.07 6.54
C ILE A 113 -12.73 10.31 6.64
N ASP A 114 -12.12 11.49 6.69
CA ASP A 114 -12.83 12.77 6.77
C ASP A 114 -13.41 13.21 5.43
N ARG A 115 -12.68 12.89 4.35
CA ARG A 115 -13.08 13.20 2.97
C ARG A 115 -12.37 12.27 1.99
N ALA A 116 -13.09 11.85 0.96
CA ALA A 116 -12.54 11.13 -0.18
C ALA A 116 -12.90 11.84 -1.48
N ILE A 117 -11.91 12.01 -2.37
CA ILE A 117 -12.09 12.46 -3.75
C ILE A 117 -11.58 11.33 -4.63
N MET A 118 -12.44 10.82 -5.50
CA MET A 118 -12.18 9.65 -6.33
C MET A 118 -12.35 10.01 -7.79
N GLN A 119 -11.43 9.58 -8.62
CA GLN A 119 -11.53 9.68 -10.06
C GLN A 119 -11.19 8.34 -10.68
N ALA A 120 -11.98 7.91 -11.65
CA ALA A 120 -11.71 6.71 -12.43
C ALA A 120 -12.02 6.95 -13.89
N ARG A 121 -11.15 6.46 -14.78
CA ARG A 121 -11.27 6.58 -16.22
C ARG A 121 -10.89 5.26 -16.88
N SER A 122 -11.77 4.73 -17.71
CA SER A 122 -11.52 3.55 -18.53
C SER A 122 -11.20 4.00 -19.95
N ASP A 123 -10.08 3.55 -20.50
CA ASP A 123 -9.61 3.90 -21.85
C ASP A 123 -9.71 5.40 -22.14
N ASP A 124 -10.45 5.78 -23.15
CA ASP A 124 -10.70 7.16 -23.56
C ASP A 124 -12.08 7.68 -23.09
N ASP A 125 -12.80 6.90 -22.27
CA ASP A 125 -14.06 7.32 -21.71
C ASP A 125 -13.91 8.59 -20.86
N GLU A 126 -15.02 9.28 -20.63
CA GLU A 126 -15.06 10.39 -19.70
C GLU A 126 -14.76 9.93 -18.28
N ALA A 127 -14.02 10.71 -17.54
CA ALA A 127 -13.66 10.38 -16.17
C ALA A 127 -14.87 10.48 -15.23
N ILE A 128 -15.14 9.43 -14.49
CA ILE A 128 -16.10 9.45 -13.38
C ILE A 128 -15.39 10.07 -12.17
N ILE A 129 -15.89 11.21 -11.68
CA ILE A 129 -15.33 11.93 -10.54
C ILE A 129 -16.38 11.97 -9.43
N TRP A 130 -15.94 11.79 -8.20
CA TRP A 130 -16.79 11.91 -7.02
C TRP A 130 -16.00 12.50 -5.85
N ASP A 131 -16.64 13.43 -5.16
CA ASP A 131 -16.16 14.00 -3.90
C ASP A 131 -17.20 13.69 -2.81
N SER A 132 -16.77 13.10 -1.70
CA SER A 132 -17.65 12.72 -0.60
C SER A 132 -18.43 13.91 0.02
N ARG A 133 -18.08 15.12 -0.34
CA ARG A 133 -18.78 16.35 0.05
C ARG A 133 -19.73 16.89 -0.99
N SER A 134 -19.74 16.32 -2.18
CA SER A 134 -20.74 16.68 -3.17
C SER A 134 -22.12 16.17 -2.72
N LYS A 135 -23.16 16.86 -3.17
CA LYS A 135 -24.54 16.39 -3.00
C LYS A 135 -24.97 15.43 -4.11
N GLU A 136 -24.07 15.10 -5.01
CA GLU A 136 -24.34 14.23 -6.14
C GLU A 136 -24.49 12.77 -5.70
N THR A 137 -25.24 12.03 -6.47
CA THR A 137 -25.39 10.59 -6.25
C THR A 137 -24.03 9.89 -6.34
N VAL A 138 -23.72 9.08 -5.34
CA VAL A 138 -22.47 8.32 -5.31
C VAL A 138 -22.45 7.33 -6.48
N PRO A 139 -21.45 7.40 -7.37
CA PRO A 139 -21.30 6.40 -8.42
C PRO A 139 -21.14 5.00 -7.82
N LYS A 140 -21.78 4.00 -8.40
CA LYS A 140 -21.82 2.61 -7.89
C LYS A 140 -20.42 2.08 -7.52
N ARG A 141 -19.42 2.39 -8.33
CA ARG A 141 -18.03 1.94 -8.10
C ARG A 141 -17.38 2.55 -6.85
N PHE A 142 -17.86 3.70 -6.35
CA PHE A 142 -17.32 4.39 -5.17
C PHE A 142 -18.15 4.19 -3.91
N GLN A 143 -19.28 3.48 -3.99
CA GLN A 143 -20.14 3.20 -2.83
C GLN A 143 -19.38 2.57 -1.66
N PRO A 144 -18.49 1.56 -1.83
CA PRO A 144 -17.76 0.97 -0.71
C PRO A 144 -16.90 1.99 0.05
N VAL A 145 -16.32 2.97 -0.66
CA VAL A 145 -15.55 4.05 -0.02
C VAL A 145 -16.49 5.03 0.66
N ALA A 146 -17.61 5.40 0.02
CA ALA A 146 -18.59 6.33 0.57
C ALA A 146 -19.14 5.86 1.93
N GLU A 147 -19.37 4.57 2.10
CA GLU A 147 -19.85 3.95 3.35
C GLU A 147 -18.83 4.01 4.50
N THR A 148 -17.56 4.31 4.21
CA THR A 148 -16.50 4.43 5.23
C THR A 148 -16.21 5.88 5.62
N VAL A 149 -16.73 6.87 4.88
CA VAL A 149 -16.48 8.29 5.17
C VAL A 149 -17.25 8.73 6.40
N GLY A 150 -16.57 9.44 7.30
CA GLY A 150 -17.16 10.07 8.48
C GLY A 150 -17.42 9.13 9.66
N SER A 151 -17.18 7.82 9.50
CA SER A 151 -17.45 6.85 10.57
C SER A 151 -16.29 5.88 10.73
N PRO A 152 -15.75 5.73 11.94
CA PRO A 152 -14.78 4.67 12.19
C PRO A 152 -15.49 3.30 12.08
N LYS A 153 -14.80 2.33 11.50
CA LYS A 153 -15.32 0.95 11.36
C LYS A 153 -14.63 -0.02 12.30
N VAL A 154 -13.42 0.30 12.71
CA VAL A 154 -12.58 -0.53 13.56
C VAL A 154 -11.80 0.31 14.55
N ARG A 155 -11.39 -0.33 15.64
CA ARG A 155 -10.32 0.13 16.55
C ARG A 155 -9.15 -0.80 16.40
N VAL A 156 -7.97 -0.26 16.34
CA VAL A 156 -6.76 -1.07 16.23
C VAL A 156 -5.84 -0.73 17.38
N ARG A 157 -5.42 -1.76 18.14
CA ARG A 157 -4.39 -1.63 19.17
C ARG A 157 -3.04 -1.86 18.54
N TYR A 158 -2.16 -0.89 18.72
CA TYR A 158 -0.77 -0.93 18.26
C TYR A 158 0.17 -0.91 19.46
N LYS A 159 1.26 -1.67 19.37
CA LYS A 159 2.43 -1.47 20.21
C LYS A 159 3.14 -0.17 19.83
N SER A 160 4.04 0.32 20.68
CA SER A 160 4.82 1.54 20.44
C SER A 160 5.74 1.45 19.19
N ASN A 161 6.02 0.24 18.71
CA ASN A 161 6.76 -0.01 17.46
C ASN A 161 5.86 -0.12 16.21
N GLY A 162 4.55 0.13 16.33
CA GLY A 162 3.59 0.06 15.22
C GLY A 162 3.08 -1.34 14.86
N GLU A 163 3.46 -2.38 15.62
CA GLU A 163 2.89 -3.71 15.47
C GLU A 163 1.42 -3.71 15.84
N VAL A 164 0.60 -4.33 14.99
CA VAL A 164 -0.82 -4.56 15.29
C VAL A 164 -0.93 -5.66 16.34
N GLU A 165 -1.46 -5.33 17.49
CA GLU A 165 -1.67 -6.27 18.58
C GLU A 165 -3.08 -6.85 18.56
N GLU A 166 -4.08 -6.02 18.28
CA GLU A 166 -5.47 -6.43 18.27
C GLU A 166 -6.30 -5.54 17.34
N VAL A 167 -7.28 -6.13 16.66
CA VAL A 167 -8.28 -5.42 15.87
C VAL A 167 -9.66 -5.64 16.49
N LEU A 168 -10.36 -4.55 16.79
CA LEU A 168 -11.65 -4.53 17.47
C LEU A 168 -12.71 -3.95 16.54
N ALA A 169 -13.81 -4.64 16.34
CA ALA A 169 -14.97 -4.07 15.67
C ALA A 169 -15.67 -3.07 16.60
N ILE A 170 -16.10 -1.91 16.06
CA ILE A 170 -16.79 -0.89 16.87
C ILE A 170 -18.21 -1.33 17.20
N ASP A 171 -18.89 -1.99 16.30
CA ASP A 171 -20.26 -2.48 16.42
C ASP A 171 -20.39 -3.92 16.94
N GLY A 172 -19.29 -4.49 17.45
CA GLY A 172 -19.25 -5.80 18.09
C GLY A 172 -19.26 -6.99 17.15
N LYS A 173 -19.36 -6.77 15.83
CA LYS A 173 -19.34 -7.83 14.82
C LYS A 173 -17.90 -8.23 14.49
N LYS A 174 -17.35 -9.19 15.23
CA LYS A 174 -16.01 -9.74 14.96
C LYS A 174 -15.88 -10.43 13.59
N GLU A 175 -16.99 -10.83 13.01
CA GLU A 175 -17.04 -11.63 11.78
C GLU A 175 -16.56 -10.86 10.54
N ASP A 176 -16.59 -9.53 10.60
CA ASP A 176 -16.17 -8.66 9.48
C ASP A 176 -14.70 -8.22 9.57
N LEU A 177 -13.98 -8.64 10.60
CA LEU A 177 -12.58 -8.27 10.75
C LEU A 177 -11.68 -9.12 9.83
N ASN A 178 -10.92 -8.45 8.99
CA ASN A 178 -9.95 -9.11 8.13
C ASN A 178 -8.78 -9.67 8.94
N PRO A 179 -8.45 -10.96 8.82
CA PRO A 179 -7.25 -11.50 9.41
C PRO A 179 -5.97 -10.99 8.71
N ASP A 180 -6.11 -10.40 7.51
CA ASP A 180 -5.02 -9.68 6.88
C ASP A 180 -4.74 -8.40 7.68
N THR A 181 -3.86 -8.52 8.68
CA THR A 181 -3.43 -7.41 9.51
C THR A 181 -2.78 -6.29 8.69
N SER A 182 -2.32 -6.58 7.47
CA SER A 182 -1.79 -5.58 6.55
C SER A 182 -2.85 -4.56 6.11
N SER A 183 -4.13 -4.95 6.13
CA SER A 183 -5.25 -4.04 5.86
C SER A 183 -5.45 -2.99 6.95
N TYR A 184 -4.96 -3.25 8.16
CA TYR A 184 -5.00 -2.36 9.32
C TYR A 184 -3.64 -1.73 9.63
N GLY A 185 -2.61 -2.05 8.83
CA GLY A 185 -1.26 -1.51 8.95
C GLY A 185 -1.19 -0.05 8.50
N PHE A 186 -1.86 0.83 9.24
CA PHE A 186 -1.78 2.29 9.03
C PHE A 186 -0.44 2.86 9.50
N LEU A 187 0.29 2.10 10.30
CA LEU A 187 1.59 2.46 10.86
C LEU A 187 2.68 1.57 10.23
N VAL A 188 3.87 2.11 10.16
CA VAL A 188 5.06 1.36 9.76
C VAL A 188 5.56 0.55 10.94
N ARG A 189 5.92 -0.71 10.73
CA ARG A 189 6.63 -1.49 11.74
C ARG A 189 8.02 -0.88 11.96
N LEU A 190 8.27 -0.39 13.17
CA LEU A 190 9.56 0.11 13.63
C LEU A 190 10.37 -1.03 14.28
N PRO A 191 11.70 -0.93 14.36
CA PRO A 191 12.52 -1.95 15.00
C PRO A 191 12.25 -2.00 16.52
N ASP A 192 12.44 -3.16 17.11
CA ASP A 192 12.29 -3.34 18.57
C ASP A 192 13.49 -2.80 19.35
N GLU A 193 14.68 -2.82 18.74
CA GLU A 193 15.95 -2.37 19.29
C GLU A 193 16.43 -1.09 18.62
N PRO A 194 17.30 -0.30 19.27
CA PRO A 194 17.93 0.86 18.67
C PRO A 194 18.74 0.48 17.41
N VAL A 195 18.64 1.28 16.36
CA VAL A 195 19.27 1.02 15.06
C VAL A 195 20.23 2.16 14.66
N ALA A 196 21.30 1.80 13.96
CA ALA A 196 22.22 2.72 13.29
C ALA A 196 21.79 2.94 11.82
N VAL A 197 22.35 3.97 11.18
CA VAL A 197 22.21 4.15 9.74
C VAL A 197 22.85 2.97 8.99
N GLY A 198 22.10 2.37 8.10
CA GLY A 198 22.44 1.14 7.37
C GLY A 198 21.80 -0.11 7.94
N ASP A 199 21.32 -0.08 9.18
CA ASP A 199 20.63 -1.25 9.77
C ASP A 199 19.30 -1.51 9.10
N THR A 200 18.92 -2.81 9.12
CA THR A 200 17.71 -3.32 8.50
C THR A 200 16.87 -4.11 9.50
N TRP A 201 15.55 -4.04 9.35
CA TRP A 201 14.59 -4.89 10.04
C TRP A 201 13.48 -5.32 9.09
N SER A 202 12.66 -6.26 9.48
CA SER A 202 11.57 -6.75 8.63
C SER A 202 10.28 -6.98 9.40
N ASP A 203 9.19 -6.89 8.64
CA ASP A 203 7.84 -7.22 9.07
C ASP A 203 7.27 -8.28 8.12
N ASP A 204 6.83 -9.41 8.68
CA ASP A 204 6.23 -10.52 7.94
C ASP A 204 4.71 -10.51 8.18
N PHE A 205 3.95 -10.53 7.10
CA PHE A 205 2.50 -10.57 7.16
C PHE A 205 1.91 -11.47 6.07
N VAL A 206 0.66 -11.84 6.23
CA VAL A 206 -0.06 -12.73 5.31
C VAL A 206 -1.08 -11.93 4.52
N VAL A 207 -1.15 -12.18 3.21
CA VAL A 207 -2.17 -11.63 2.31
C VAL A 207 -3.01 -12.78 1.79
N GLN A 208 -4.34 -12.64 1.90
CA GLN A 208 -5.28 -13.61 1.35
C GLN A 208 -5.60 -13.27 -0.10
N VAL A 209 -5.45 -14.24 -0.99
CA VAL A 209 -5.70 -14.12 -2.43
C VAL A 209 -6.60 -15.26 -2.91
N SER A 210 -7.29 -15.05 -4.03
CA SER A 210 -8.09 -16.12 -4.67
C SER A 210 -7.26 -16.78 -5.77
N PRO A 211 -7.14 -18.12 -5.80
CA PRO A 211 -6.44 -18.83 -6.85
C PRO A 211 -7.25 -18.96 -8.15
N GLU A 212 -8.49 -18.51 -8.16
CA GLU A 212 -9.42 -18.66 -9.28
C GLU A 212 -9.80 -17.31 -9.90
N PRO A 213 -10.00 -17.24 -11.25
CA PRO A 213 -10.42 -16.01 -11.91
C PRO A 213 -11.86 -15.62 -11.57
N ASP A 214 -12.70 -16.62 -11.35
CA ASP A 214 -14.01 -16.43 -10.78
C ASP A 214 -13.83 -16.17 -9.29
N LEU A 215 -13.95 -14.92 -8.91
CA LEU A 215 -13.85 -14.46 -7.53
C LEU A 215 -15.00 -14.96 -6.64
N SER A 216 -15.53 -16.15 -6.91
CA SER A 216 -16.30 -16.86 -5.92
C SER A 216 -15.36 -17.05 -4.73
N ARG A 217 -15.50 -16.18 -3.74
CA ARG A 217 -14.64 -15.96 -2.56
C ARG A 217 -14.49 -17.20 -1.66
N LYS A 218 -14.82 -18.38 -2.17
CA LYS A 218 -14.83 -19.63 -1.42
C LYS A 218 -13.44 -20.21 -1.22
N LEU A 219 -12.58 -20.08 -2.23
CA LEU A 219 -11.20 -20.56 -2.10
C LEU A 219 -10.28 -19.35 -1.86
N LYS A 220 -9.63 -19.35 -0.71
CA LYS A 220 -8.62 -18.39 -0.36
C LYS A 220 -7.29 -19.10 -0.14
N LYS A 221 -6.22 -18.44 -0.53
CA LYS A 221 -4.85 -18.89 -0.31
C LYS A 221 -4.10 -17.81 0.42
N ASP A 222 -3.43 -18.20 1.48
CA ASP A 222 -2.53 -17.33 2.23
C ASP A 222 -1.18 -17.24 1.51
N VAL A 223 -0.67 -16.02 1.35
CA VAL A 223 0.62 -15.72 0.78
C VAL A 223 1.44 -14.93 1.79
N ASP A 224 2.59 -15.49 2.17
CA ASP A 224 3.54 -14.84 3.08
C ASP A 224 4.29 -13.73 2.34
N ILE A 225 4.21 -12.53 2.86
CA ILE A 225 4.87 -11.32 2.38
C ILE A 225 5.88 -10.86 3.42
N ARG A 226 7.04 -10.40 2.98
CA ARG A 226 8.03 -9.73 3.82
C ARG A 226 8.20 -8.29 3.36
N ARG A 227 8.15 -7.36 4.28
CA ARG A 227 8.58 -5.98 4.07
C ARG A 227 9.87 -5.75 4.83
N THR A 228 10.92 -5.40 4.11
CA THR A 228 12.23 -5.08 4.69
C THR A 228 12.41 -3.57 4.70
N TYR A 229 12.83 -3.05 5.82
CA TYR A 229 13.11 -1.63 6.05
C TYR A 229 14.60 -1.42 6.26
N THR A 230 15.08 -0.23 5.91
CA THR A 230 16.47 0.21 6.14
C THR A 230 16.47 1.65 6.64
N LEU A 231 17.14 1.92 7.76
CA LEU A 231 17.42 3.30 8.20
C LEU A 231 18.51 3.88 7.33
N THR A 232 18.16 4.78 6.41
CA THR A 232 19.13 5.31 5.42
C THR A 232 19.81 6.59 5.88
N LYS A 233 19.15 7.39 6.73
CA LYS A 233 19.67 8.68 7.21
C LYS A 233 18.93 9.15 8.45
N VAL A 234 19.61 9.88 9.32
CA VAL A 234 18.97 10.70 10.36
C VAL A 234 19.50 12.13 10.24
N GLU A 235 18.60 13.08 10.04
CA GLU A 235 18.95 14.48 9.84
C GLU A 235 17.86 15.39 10.42
N ASN A 236 18.26 16.41 11.17
CA ASN A 236 17.34 17.39 11.78
C ASN A 236 16.22 16.75 12.63
N GLY A 237 16.51 15.62 13.30
CA GLY A 237 15.52 14.90 14.11
C GLY A 237 14.53 14.05 13.30
N VAL A 238 14.74 13.89 11.99
CA VAL A 238 13.94 13.05 11.10
C VAL A 238 14.76 11.84 10.64
N ALA A 239 14.25 10.65 10.93
CA ALA A 239 14.78 9.39 10.41
C ALA A 239 14.15 9.12 9.02
N LYS A 240 15.02 8.91 8.02
CA LYS A 240 14.63 8.47 6.68
C LYS A 240 14.77 6.96 6.58
N ILE A 241 13.67 6.30 6.32
CA ILE A 241 13.57 4.85 6.25
C ILE A 241 13.14 4.49 4.84
N THR A 242 13.84 3.61 4.16
CA THR A 242 13.38 3.02 2.91
C THR A 242 12.83 1.63 3.16
N PHE A 243 11.93 1.17 2.29
CA PHE A 243 11.41 -0.18 2.39
C PHE A 243 11.21 -0.84 1.02
N SER A 244 11.24 -2.16 1.02
CA SER A 244 10.83 -3.00 -0.11
C SER A 244 9.97 -4.15 0.39
N THR A 245 9.01 -4.55 -0.44
CA THR A 245 8.10 -5.66 -0.13
C THR A 245 8.32 -6.79 -1.13
N SER A 246 8.44 -8.02 -0.64
CA SER A 246 8.65 -9.21 -1.46
C SER A 246 7.79 -10.38 -0.97
N VAL A 247 7.45 -11.26 -1.88
CA VAL A 247 6.81 -12.54 -1.57
C VAL A 247 7.88 -13.51 -1.06
N LYS A 248 7.64 -14.20 0.06
CA LYS A 248 8.64 -15.12 0.69
C LYS A 248 8.85 -16.40 -0.09
N LYS A 249 7.85 -16.84 -0.87
CA LYS A 249 7.93 -18.05 -1.69
C LYS A 249 7.51 -17.76 -3.13
N PRO A 250 8.21 -18.27 -4.14
CA PRO A 250 7.85 -18.02 -5.54
C PRO A 250 6.38 -18.39 -5.83
N ILE A 251 5.68 -17.53 -6.52
CA ILE A 251 4.31 -17.76 -6.99
C ILE A 251 4.40 -18.31 -8.42
N ARG A 252 3.68 -19.41 -8.67
CA ARG A 252 3.59 -20.02 -10.01
C ARG A 252 2.22 -19.89 -10.65
N ASN A 253 1.25 -19.32 -9.92
CA ASN A 253 -0.11 -19.10 -10.41
C ASN A 253 -0.25 -17.65 -10.87
N PRO A 254 -0.45 -17.38 -12.17
CA PRO A 254 -0.54 -16.01 -12.69
C PRO A 254 -1.72 -15.22 -12.11
N ILE A 255 -2.81 -15.88 -11.73
CA ILE A 255 -3.98 -15.21 -11.12
C ILE A 255 -3.61 -14.66 -9.73
N ILE A 256 -2.86 -15.43 -8.96
CA ILE A 256 -2.35 -15.00 -7.66
C ILE A 256 -1.31 -13.89 -7.84
N GLU A 257 -0.38 -14.05 -8.78
CA GLU A 257 0.65 -13.06 -9.08
C GLU A 257 0.02 -11.71 -9.46
N ALA A 258 -1.02 -11.72 -10.28
CA ALA A 258 -1.77 -10.53 -10.67
C ALA A 258 -2.36 -9.77 -9.48
N GLN A 259 -2.86 -10.47 -8.45
CA GLN A 259 -3.39 -9.86 -7.23
C GLN A 259 -2.29 -9.28 -6.33
N LEU A 260 -1.06 -9.75 -6.46
CA LEU A 260 0.08 -9.33 -5.63
C LEU A 260 0.91 -8.19 -6.24
N ILE A 261 0.70 -7.81 -7.49
CA ILE A 261 1.43 -6.67 -8.10
C ILE A 261 1.29 -5.42 -7.24
N SER A 262 0.08 -5.10 -6.79
CA SER A 262 -0.19 -3.93 -5.96
C SER A 262 0.37 -4.03 -4.53
N ARG A 263 0.90 -5.18 -4.14
CA ARG A 263 1.53 -5.45 -2.84
C ARG A 263 3.06 -5.44 -2.91
N SER A 264 3.63 -5.58 -4.11
CA SER A 264 5.08 -5.51 -4.34
C SER A 264 5.51 -4.04 -4.44
N LEU A 265 5.67 -3.41 -3.29
CA LEU A 265 5.93 -1.97 -3.17
C LEU A 265 7.35 -1.71 -2.70
N THR A 266 7.92 -0.63 -3.22
CA THR A 266 9.10 0.03 -2.65
C THR A 266 8.72 1.43 -2.21
N GLY A 267 9.46 2.00 -1.28
CA GLY A 267 9.13 3.36 -0.84
C GLY A 267 10.02 3.91 0.25
N SER A 268 9.57 5.02 0.81
CA SER A 268 10.26 5.70 1.89
C SER A 268 9.30 6.27 2.94
N VAL A 269 9.81 6.41 4.15
CA VAL A 269 9.12 6.99 5.30
C VAL A 269 10.02 8.05 5.92
N ASP A 270 9.48 9.22 6.19
CA ASP A 270 10.09 10.25 7.02
C ASP A 270 9.44 10.16 8.41
N PHE A 271 10.21 9.80 9.43
CA PHE A 271 9.76 9.60 10.80
C PHE A 271 10.39 10.65 11.74
N GLU A 272 9.57 11.42 12.42
CA GLU A 272 10.04 12.44 13.37
C GLU A 272 10.33 11.79 14.73
N LEU A 273 11.59 11.80 15.13
CA LEU A 273 12.07 11.12 16.35
C LEU A 273 11.46 11.71 17.62
N LYS A 274 11.39 13.06 17.72
CA LYS A 274 10.93 13.75 18.92
C LYS A 274 9.44 13.55 19.20
N ARG A 275 8.62 13.56 18.17
CA ARG A 275 7.15 13.37 18.30
C ARG A 275 6.74 11.91 18.13
N GLY A 276 7.65 11.06 17.67
CA GLY A 276 7.37 9.65 17.45
C GLY A 276 6.23 9.46 16.45
N LEU A 277 6.30 10.12 15.28
CA LEU A 277 5.25 10.02 14.27
C LEU A 277 5.77 10.10 12.82
N ILE A 278 5.00 9.53 11.90
CA ILE A 278 5.27 9.60 10.47
C ILE A 278 4.90 11.00 9.97
N LEU A 279 5.86 11.68 9.32
CA LEU A 279 5.63 12.94 8.62
C LEU A 279 5.20 12.71 7.18
N LYS A 280 5.80 11.71 6.54
CA LYS A 280 5.52 11.36 5.14
C LYS A 280 5.79 9.89 4.90
N TRP A 281 4.93 9.29 4.10
CA TRP A 281 5.11 7.97 3.53
C TRP A 281 4.91 8.06 2.02
N SER A 282 5.81 7.46 1.24
CA SER A 282 5.65 7.32 -0.21
C SER A 282 5.89 5.88 -0.62
N SER A 283 5.12 5.41 -1.61
CA SER A 283 5.30 4.07 -2.16
C SER A 283 5.09 4.06 -3.67
N LEU A 284 5.82 3.18 -4.33
CA LEU A 284 5.74 2.89 -5.74
C LEU A 284 5.66 1.38 -5.93
N GLY A 285 4.84 0.94 -6.87
CA GLY A 285 4.75 -0.44 -7.29
C GLY A 285 4.46 -0.51 -8.78
N SER A 286 5.06 -1.45 -9.46
CA SER A 286 4.74 -1.77 -10.85
C SER A 286 5.07 -3.20 -11.15
N GLY A 287 4.37 -3.79 -12.11
CA GLY A 287 4.63 -5.15 -12.54
C GLY A 287 3.79 -5.53 -13.74
N GLN A 288 4.12 -6.67 -14.29
CA GLN A 288 3.38 -7.30 -15.38
C GLN A 288 3.24 -8.79 -15.11
N VAL A 289 2.11 -9.36 -15.50
CA VAL A 289 1.83 -10.79 -15.38
C VAL A 289 1.30 -11.30 -16.70
N PHE A 290 1.88 -12.38 -17.16
CA PHE A 290 1.46 -13.06 -18.38
C PHE A 290 0.38 -14.09 -18.06
N GLU A 291 -0.64 -14.15 -18.91
CA GLU A 291 -1.73 -15.13 -18.88
C GLU A 291 -2.57 -15.20 -17.58
N PRO A 292 -2.77 -14.08 -16.84
CA PRO A 292 -3.54 -14.14 -15.59
C PRO A 292 -5.01 -14.47 -15.81
N TYR A 293 -5.54 -14.23 -17.02
CA TYR A 293 -6.93 -14.45 -17.37
C TYR A 293 -7.07 -15.39 -18.59
N GLY A 294 -6.10 -16.29 -18.78
CA GLY A 294 -6.02 -17.26 -19.87
C GLY A 294 -4.99 -16.88 -20.92
N ALA A 295 -4.82 -17.78 -21.89
CA ALA A 295 -3.82 -17.66 -22.94
C ALA A 295 -3.87 -16.32 -23.69
N SER A 296 -2.70 -15.77 -24.00
CA SER A 296 -2.53 -14.50 -24.72
C SER A 296 -3.06 -13.27 -23.98
N THR A 297 -3.20 -13.34 -22.65
CA THR A 297 -3.50 -12.14 -21.83
C THR A 297 -2.23 -11.60 -21.16
N LEU A 298 -2.17 -10.27 -21.00
CA LEU A 298 -1.13 -9.57 -20.27
C LEU A 298 -1.79 -8.53 -19.36
N LEU A 299 -1.44 -8.57 -18.09
CA LEU A 299 -1.77 -7.54 -17.12
C LEU A 299 -0.52 -6.70 -16.83
N GLU A 300 -0.65 -5.40 -16.97
CA GLU A 300 0.34 -4.42 -16.51
C GLU A 300 -0.32 -3.55 -15.45
N SER A 301 0.38 -3.29 -14.36
CA SER A 301 -0.11 -2.44 -13.28
C SER A 301 0.99 -1.52 -12.76
N SER A 302 0.61 -0.29 -12.42
CA SER A 302 1.45 0.65 -11.70
C SER A 302 0.65 1.36 -10.62
N LEU A 303 1.30 1.65 -9.49
CA LEU A 303 0.74 2.36 -8.35
C LEU A 303 1.78 3.33 -7.82
N ALA A 304 1.38 4.57 -7.59
CA ALA A 304 2.14 5.55 -6.84
C ALA A 304 1.26 6.09 -5.71
N SER A 305 1.80 6.18 -4.49
CA SER A 305 1.07 6.73 -3.36
C SER A 305 1.99 7.61 -2.52
N VAL A 306 1.44 8.71 -2.02
CA VAL A 306 2.09 9.59 -1.05
C VAL A 306 1.07 9.93 0.03
N GLU A 307 1.47 9.73 1.27
CA GLU A 307 0.73 10.16 2.44
C GLU A 307 1.61 11.08 3.27
N ARG A 308 1.06 12.18 3.76
CA ARG A 308 1.77 13.13 4.60
C ARG A 308 0.96 13.55 5.80
N PHE A 309 1.64 13.93 6.86
CA PHE A 309 1.00 14.59 7.99
C PHE A 309 0.33 15.89 7.51
N ALA A 310 -0.86 16.18 8.02
CA ALA A 310 -1.70 17.27 7.58
C ALA A 310 -2.36 17.96 8.79
N THR A 311 -2.97 19.10 8.55
CA THR A 311 -3.81 19.75 9.55
C THR A 311 -5.29 19.42 9.34
N LYS A 312 -6.09 19.44 10.40
CA LYS A 312 -7.53 19.25 10.30
C LYS A 312 -8.18 20.20 9.28
N SER A 313 -7.71 21.44 9.21
CA SER A 313 -8.24 22.45 8.28
C SER A 313 -8.06 22.11 6.81
N GLU A 314 -7.05 21.30 6.44
CA GLU A 314 -6.82 20.91 5.05
C GLU A 314 -7.96 20.05 4.50
N ALA A 315 -8.51 19.15 5.31
CA ALA A 315 -9.66 18.34 4.91
C ALA A 315 -10.87 19.21 4.54
N PHE A 316 -10.97 20.42 5.09
CA PHE A 316 -12.13 21.31 4.96
C PHE A 316 -11.95 22.44 3.95
N ARG A 317 -10.79 22.58 3.32
CA ARG A 317 -10.59 23.58 2.26
C ARG A 317 -11.44 23.23 1.03
N LYS A 318 -12.01 24.25 0.40
CA LYS A 318 -12.64 24.10 -0.91
C LYS A 318 -11.57 23.64 -1.91
N PRO A 319 -11.90 22.78 -2.88
CA PRO A 319 -10.97 22.46 -3.95
C PRO A 319 -10.54 23.78 -4.62
N VAL A 320 -9.25 24.00 -4.72
CA VAL A 320 -8.74 25.02 -5.64
C VAL A 320 -9.02 24.48 -7.02
N ALA A 321 -9.91 25.13 -7.78
CA ALA A 321 -10.14 24.76 -9.16
C ALA A 321 -8.78 24.84 -9.89
N SER A 322 -8.21 23.69 -10.24
CA SER A 322 -6.98 23.64 -11.01
C SER A 322 -7.35 23.97 -12.46
N ASN A 323 -7.28 25.24 -12.83
CA ASN A 323 -7.37 25.70 -14.22
C ASN A 323 -6.08 25.36 -15.02
N GLN A 324 -5.25 24.48 -14.54
CA GLN A 324 -4.14 23.99 -15.35
C GLN A 324 -4.59 22.76 -16.13
N PRO A 325 -4.57 22.82 -17.48
CA PRO A 325 -4.65 21.62 -18.28
C PRO A 325 -3.52 20.67 -17.84
N PRO A 326 -3.72 19.35 -17.88
CA PRO A 326 -2.69 18.41 -17.51
C PRO A 326 -1.44 18.71 -18.34
N SER A 327 -0.35 19.07 -17.68
CA SER A 327 0.93 19.17 -18.35
C SER A 327 1.24 17.77 -18.90
N VAL A 328 1.25 17.66 -20.21
CA VAL A 328 1.74 16.48 -20.91
C VAL A 328 3.20 16.35 -20.49
N ALA A 329 3.49 15.39 -19.60
CA ALA A 329 4.85 15.02 -19.31
C ALA A 329 5.46 14.56 -20.62
N SER A 330 6.42 15.33 -21.14
CA SER A 330 7.23 14.98 -22.31
C SER A 330 7.81 13.59 -22.04
N GLU A 331 7.49 12.64 -22.90
CA GLU A 331 8.16 11.34 -22.92
C GLU A 331 9.67 11.57 -22.95
N PRO A 332 10.46 10.89 -22.10
CA PRO A 332 11.91 10.93 -22.24
C PRO A 332 12.25 10.37 -23.63
N GLY A 333 12.90 11.21 -24.45
CA GLY A 333 13.22 10.93 -25.83
C GLY A 333 13.84 9.55 -26.01
N ARG A 334 13.23 8.74 -26.87
CA ARG A 334 13.87 7.54 -27.42
C ARG A 334 15.19 7.96 -28.08
N PRO A 335 16.33 7.33 -27.74
CA PRO A 335 17.55 7.55 -28.51
C PRO A 335 17.28 7.15 -29.97
N GLY A 336 17.47 8.10 -30.88
CA GLY A 336 17.28 7.90 -32.29
C GLY A 336 18.19 6.76 -32.80
N VAL A 337 17.58 5.69 -33.28
CA VAL A 337 18.27 4.69 -34.09
C VAL A 337 18.61 5.36 -35.42
N ALA A 338 19.88 5.67 -35.60
CA ALA A 338 20.42 6.14 -36.90
C ALA A 338 20.24 5.04 -37.95
N LEU A 339 19.43 5.31 -38.94
CA LEU A 339 19.35 4.45 -40.15
C LEU A 339 20.66 4.55 -40.94
N PRO A 340 21.21 3.39 -41.38
CA PRO A 340 22.40 3.42 -42.21
C PRO A 340 22.11 4.06 -43.59
N PRO A 341 23.06 4.83 -44.15
CA PRO A 341 22.89 5.46 -45.46
C PRO A 341 23.09 4.41 -46.59
N GLY A 342 22.13 4.34 -47.47
CA GLY A 342 22.38 3.76 -48.80
C GLY A 342 21.49 2.58 -49.14
N GLN A 343 20.38 2.87 -49.81
CA GLN A 343 19.95 2.16 -51.01
C GLN A 343 19.03 3.06 -51.83
N ARG A 344 19.63 3.60 -52.92
CA ARG A 344 18.89 4.24 -53.99
C ARG A 344 18.37 3.17 -54.98
N LYS A 345 17.12 3.38 -55.37
CA LYS A 345 16.52 3.08 -56.70
C LYS A 345 16.74 1.70 -57.33
N PHE A 346 15.67 0.98 -57.55
CA PHE A 346 15.02 0.94 -58.88
C PHE A 346 13.53 0.70 -58.67
#